data_71c7b4c25bae040cc6d2e46b12ac7e2b
#
_entry.id   71c7b4c25bae040cc6d2e46b12ac7e2b
#
_cell.length_a   1.000
_cell.length_b   1.000
_cell.length_c   1.000
_cell.angle_alpha   90.00
_cell.angle_beta   90.00
_cell.angle_gamma   90.00
#
_symmetry.space_group_name_H-M   'P 1'
#
loop_
_entity.id
_entity.type
_entity.pdbx_description
1 polymer ?
#
loop_
_entity_poly.entity_id
_entity_poly.type
_entity_poly.pdbx_seq_one_letter_code
_entity_poly.pdbx_strand_id
1 'polypeptide(L)'
;DANLILSSWRPVALEYSTFHDLHLEPRLVQSAQMSTEAEILQPPRDLEGPKSHPSWAVVNDAIDQDGQVLIFVGTRRSAQSEALKLSKRIEKRLKKEDPDRLKRLQDFASSLEGRSQTAMAERLAESIRGGVAFHHAGLTYGQRKAIEGAFKEGLLIGLTATPTLAAGVNLPARRVLVRDLKRWDDGMSRPLPVMEVRQMLGRAGRPKYDSFGEAWVLCKGTDGWGVADDVSERYFFGPVESISSKLASEPALRSHLLASVATGGFRHRGEIGDFFSATFLGASITKSQLNE
;
A
#
# COMPACT_ATOMS: atom_id res chain seq x y z
N ASP A 1 19.59 27.20 -2.06
CA ASP A 1 19.14 26.79 -3.40
C ASP A 1 18.81 25.31 -3.38
N ALA A 2 17.61 24.96 -3.82
CA ALA A 2 17.16 23.57 -3.95
C ALA A 2 17.35 23.13 -5.41
N ASN A 3 18.01 21.99 -5.61
CA ASN A 3 18.14 21.40 -6.94
C ASN A 3 17.02 20.38 -7.16
N LEU A 4 16.31 20.49 -8.29
CA LEU A 4 15.33 19.49 -8.71
C LEU A 4 16.05 18.33 -9.39
N ILE A 5 15.97 17.14 -8.78
CA ILE A 5 16.48 15.90 -9.36
C ILE A 5 15.28 15.05 -9.79
N LEU A 6 15.15 14.80 -11.08
CA LEU A 6 14.15 13.92 -11.65
C LEU A 6 14.81 12.64 -12.14
N SER A 7 14.28 11.49 -11.76
CA SER A 7 14.73 10.20 -12.23
C SER A 7 13.55 9.29 -12.51
N SER A 8 13.49 8.72 -13.69
CA SER A 8 12.56 7.65 -14.08
C SER A 8 13.12 6.25 -13.81
N TRP A 9 14.34 6.18 -13.26
CA TRP A 9 15.01 4.91 -13.00
C TRP A 9 14.24 4.03 -11.99
N ARG A 10 14.06 2.76 -12.33
CA ARG A 10 13.54 1.71 -11.47
C ARG A 10 14.46 0.48 -11.51
N PRO A 11 14.64 -0.22 -10.38
CA PRO A 11 15.47 -1.44 -10.34
C PRO A 11 14.81 -2.64 -10.99
N VAL A 12 13.47 -2.66 -11.11
CA VAL A 12 12.65 -3.75 -11.68
C VAL A 12 11.54 -3.13 -12.51
N ALA A 13 11.30 -3.65 -13.70
CA ALA A 13 10.17 -3.23 -14.53
C ALA A 13 8.85 -3.52 -13.82
N LEU A 14 7.82 -2.72 -14.10
CA LEU A 14 6.54 -2.79 -13.41
C LEU A 14 5.38 -2.83 -14.41
N GLU A 15 4.61 -3.91 -14.36
CA GLU A 15 3.38 -4.05 -15.11
C GLU A 15 2.18 -3.66 -14.26
N TYR A 16 1.42 -2.67 -14.72
CA TYR A 16 0.19 -2.21 -14.11
C TYR A 16 -1.00 -2.91 -14.77
N SER A 17 -1.85 -3.56 -13.98
CA SER A 17 -3.01 -4.28 -14.49
C SER A 17 -4.27 -3.95 -13.70
N THR A 18 -5.39 -3.93 -14.38
CA THR A 18 -6.72 -3.95 -13.77
C THR A 18 -7.18 -5.39 -13.59
N PHE A 19 -7.83 -5.68 -12.47
CA PHE A 19 -8.35 -7.00 -12.14
C PHE A 19 -9.83 -6.88 -11.79
N HIS A 20 -10.70 -7.52 -12.59
CA HIS A 20 -12.14 -7.47 -12.45
C HIS A 20 -12.76 -8.82 -12.81
N ASP A 21 -13.66 -9.32 -11.99
CA ASP A 21 -14.40 -10.57 -12.25
C ASP A 21 -13.51 -11.78 -12.56
N LEU A 22 -12.35 -11.88 -11.93
CA LEU A 22 -11.29 -12.85 -12.17
C LEU A 22 -10.52 -12.65 -13.49
N HIS A 23 -10.84 -11.65 -14.27
CA HIS A 23 -10.13 -11.26 -15.47
C HIS A 23 -9.04 -10.24 -15.15
N LEU A 24 -7.80 -10.55 -15.55
CA LEU A 24 -6.64 -9.67 -15.42
C LEU A 24 -6.34 -9.04 -16.78
N GLU A 25 -6.27 -7.74 -16.81
CA GLU A 25 -5.96 -6.98 -18.01
C GLU A 25 -4.78 -6.05 -17.79
N PRO A 26 -3.61 -6.35 -18.35
CA PRO A 26 -2.46 -5.46 -18.34
C PRO A 26 -2.72 -4.17 -19.13
N ARG A 27 -2.33 -3.02 -18.56
CA ARG A 27 -2.63 -1.70 -19.09
C ARG A 27 -1.38 -0.87 -19.41
N LEU A 28 -0.32 -1.03 -18.63
CA LEU A 28 0.88 -0.21 -18.75
C LEU A 28 2.10 -0.98 -18.25
N VAL A 29 3.20 -0.88 -18.96
CA VAL A 29 4.53 -1.29 -18.47
C VAL A 29 5.40 -0.06 -18.26
N GLN A 30 6.00 0.03 -17.07
CA GLN A 30 7.05 0.99 -16.74
C GLN A 30 8.39 0.26 -16.72
N SER A 31 9.27 0.55 -17.68
CA SER A 31 10.56 -0.11 -17.84
C SER A 31 11.52 0.14 -16.69
N ALA A 32 12.39 -0.81 -16.42
CA ALA A 32 13.43 -0.72 -15.37
C ALA A 32 14.58 0.22 -15.76
N GLN A 33 14.88 0.32 -17.05
CA GLN A 33 15.91 1.22 -17.62
C GLN A 33 15.30 1.94 -18.82
N MET A 34 16.01 2.93 -19.36
CA MET A 34 15.71 3.47 -20.69
C MET A 34 16.03 2.38 -21.73
N SER A 35 15.24 1.31 -21.71
CA SER A 35 15.27 0.26 -22.71
C SER A 35 14.76 0.84 -24.02
N THR A 36 15.52 0.64 -25.07
CA THR A 36 15.10 0.96 -26.44
C THR A 36 14.08 -0.03 -26.98
N GLU A 37 13.88 -1.15 -26.30
CA GLU A 37 12.83 -2.12 -26.59
C GLU A 37 11.63 -1.84 -25.72
N ALA A 38 10.48 -1.60 -26.35
CA ALA A 38 9.20 -1.51 -25.66
C ALA A 38 8.92 -2.88 -25.00
N GLU A 39 8.90 -2.91 -23.66
CA GLU A 39 8.49 -4.10 -22.94
C GLU A 39 7.03 -4.40 -23.28
N ILE A 40 6.78 -5.60 -23.80
CA ILE A 40 5.46 -6.02 -24.24
C ILE A 40 4.61 -6.35 -23.02
N LEU A 41 3.40 -5.79 -22.96
CA LEU A 41 2.38 -6.19 -21.98
C LEU A 41 2.10 -7.69 -22.08
N GLN A 42 1.94 -8.35 -20.94
CA GLN A 42 1.46 -9.73 -20.93
C GLN A 42 0.04 -9.78 -21.53
N PRO A 43 -0.35 -10.91 -22.17
CA PRO A 43 -1.71 -11.04 -22.66
C PRO A 43 -2.72 -11.02 -21.49
N PRO A 44 -3.93 -10.48 -21.71
CA PRO A 44 -5.03 -10.61 -20.76
C PRO A 44 -5.30 -12.09 -20.45
N ARG A 45 -5.65 -12.39 -19.19
CA ARG A 45 -5.90 -13.75 -18.74
C ARG A 45 -6.90 -13.83 -17.60
N ASP A 46 -7.56 -14.98 -17.50
CA ASP A 46 -8.43 -15.26 -16.36
C ASP A 46 -7.66 -15.98 -15.25
N LEU A 47 -8.02 -15.68 -14.00
CA LEU A 47 -7.49 -16.34 -12.83
C LEU A 47 -8.49 -17.36 -12.28
N GLU A 48 -7.98 -18.48 -11.81
CA GLU A 48 -8.79 -19.50 -11.17
C GLU A 48 -9.16 -19.12 -9.74
N GLY A 49 -10.45 -19.16 -9.42
CA GLY A 49 -10.94 -18.89 -8.08
C GLY A 49 -12.41 -18.50 -8.00
N PRO A 50 -12.93 -18.32 -6.79
CA PRO A 50 -14.30 -17.88 -6.61
C PRO A 50 -14.42 -16.35 -6.78
N LYS A 51 -15.39 -15.90 -7.57
CA LYS A 51 -15.70 -14.46 -7.73
C LYS A 51 -16.02 -13.75 -6.39
N SER A 52 -16.53 -14.50 -5.42
CA SER A 52 -16.81 -13.98 -4.06
C SER A 52 -15.56 -13.64 -3.24
N HIS A 53 -14.39 -14.11 -3.65
CA HIS A 53 -13.13 -13.87 -2.96
C HIS A 53 -11.96 -13.68 -3.97
N PRO A 54 -11.95 -12.57 -4.72
CA PRO A 54 -10.98 -12.35 -5.80
C PRO A 54 -9.53 -12.30 -5.32
N SER A 55 -9.28 -11.81 -4.09
CA SER A 55 -7.92 -11.83 -3.53
C SER A 55 -7.35 -13.25 -3.40
N TRP A 56 -8.20 -14.26 -3.22
CA TRP A 56 -7.74 -15.65 -3.22
C TRP A 56 -7.22 -16.07 -4.59
N ALA A 57 -7.92 -15.73 -5.67
CA ALA A 57 -7.44 -16.03 -7.02
C ALA A 57 -6.06 -15.40 -7.29
N VAL A 58 -5.86 -14.16 -6.85
CA VAL A 58 -4.59 -13.44 -6.96
C VAL A 58 -3.46 -14.13 -6.19
N VAL A 59 -3.74 -14.56 -4.96
CA VAL A 59 -2.74 -15.25 -4.11
C VAL A 59 -2.48 -16.65 -4.64
N ASN A 60 -3.51 -17.39 -5.06
CA ASN A 60 -3.38 -18.73 -5.59
C ASN A 60 -2.49 -18.77 -6.84
N ASP A 61 -2.74 -17.86 -7.78
CA ASP A 61 -1.93 -17.68 -8.98
C ASP A 61 -0.47 -17.28 -8.65
N ALA A 62 -0.25 -16.48 -7.61
CA ALA A 62 1.10 -16.13 -7.18
C ALA A 62 1.85 -17.31 -6.56
N ILE A 63 1.15 -18.19 -5.81
CA ILE A 63 1.76 -19.41 -5.25
C ILE A 63 2.23 -20.33 -6.37
N ASP A 64 1.45 -20.50 -7.45
CA ASP A 64 1.82 -21.30 -8.61
C ASP A 64 3.10 -20.79 -9.32
N GLN A 65 3.45 -19.52 -9.09
CA GLN A 65 4.63 -18.85 -9.65
C GLN A 65 5.74 -18.63 -8.59
N ASP A 66 5.66 -19.30 -7.45
CA ASP A 66 6.57 -19.11 -6.30
C ASP A 66 6.73 -17.63 -5.87
N GLY A 67 5.65 -16.88 -5.99
CA GLY A 67 5.60 -15.44 -5.72
C GLY A 67 5.03 -15.11 -4.34
N GLN A 68 5.37 -13.91 -3.85
CA GLN A 68 4.78 -13.32 -2.65
C GLN A 68 3.81 -12.20 -3.05
N VAL A 69 2.74 -12.03 -2.26
CA VAL A 69 1.71 -11.01 -2.52
C VAL A 69 1.58 -10.04 -1.36
N LEU A 70 1.59 -8.75 -1.69
CA LEU A 70 1.24 -7.67 -0.77
C LEU A 70 -0.13 -7.12 -1.16
N ILE A 71 -1.10 -7.16 -0.24
CA ILE A 71 -2.48 -6.73 -0.48
C ILE A 71 -2.78 -5.50 0.35
N PHE A 72 -3.09 -4.38 -0.30
CA PHE A 72 -3.53 -3.16 0.36
C PHE A 72 -5.05 -3.09 0.49
N VAL A 73 -5.50 -2.79 1.70
CA VAL A 73 -6.93 -2.70 2.06
C VAL A 73 -7.21 -1.41 2.84
N GLY A 74 -8.44 -0.92 2.78
CA GLY A 74 -8.80 0.40 3.30
C GLY A 74 -8.77 0.54 4.83
N THR A 75 -8.93 -0.55 5.61
CA THR A 75 -9.03 -0.49 7.08
C THR A 75 -8.22 -1.57 7.79
N ARG A 76 -7.86 -1.30 9.06
CA ARG A 76 -7.18 -2.30 9.93
C ARG A 76 -8.00 -3.58 10.08
N ARG A 77 -9.33 -3.44 10.25
CA ARG A 77 -10.25 -4.58 10.36
C ARG A 77 -10.29 -5.41 9.07
N SER A 78 -10.27 -4.74 7.91
CA SER A 78 -10.19 -5.41 6.62
C SER A 78 -8.88 -6.16 6.45
N ALA A 79 -7.74 -5.60 6.90
CA ALA A 79 -6.45 -6.27 6.85
C ALA A 79 -6.47 -7.58 7.66
N GLN A 80 -6.95 -7.54 8.89
CA GLN A 80 -7.06 -8.73 9.74
C GLN A 80 -8.00 -9.79 9.14
N SER A 81 -9.19 -9.37 8.70
CA SER A 81 -10.20 -10.28 8.14
C SER A 81 -9.71 -10.94 6.85
N GLU A 82 -9.05 -10.19 5.99
CA GLU A 82 -8.52 -10.71 4.72
C GLU A 82 -7.37 -11.70 4.98
N ALA A 83 -6.43 -11.37 5.87
CA ALA A 83 -5.36 -12.27 6.27
C ALA A 83 -5.88 -13.61 6.76
N LEU A 84 -6.86 -13.61 7.68
CA LEU A 84 -7.45 -14.83 8.23
C LEU A 84 -8.17 -15.67 7.18
N LYS A 85 -8.90 -15.03 6.25
CA LYS A 85 -9.59 -15.75 5.16
C LYS A 85 -8.60 -16.42 4.21
N LEU A 86 -7.55 -15.71 3.82
CA LEU A 86 -6.50 -16.22 2.94
C LEU A 86 -5.72 -17.34 3.63
N SER A 87 -5.32 -17.13 4.89
CA SER A 87 -4.59 -18.09 5.71
C SER A 87 -5.27 -19.46 5.72
N LYS A 88 -6.58 -19.54 5.98
CA LYS A 88 -7.33 -20.80 6.01
C LYS A 88 -7.30 -21.56 4.67
N ARG A 89 -7.25 -20.86 3.54
CA ARG A 89 -7.17 -21.47 2.21
C ARG A 89 -5.75 -21.95 1.90
N ILE A 90 -4.76 -21.11 2.18
CA ILE A 90 -3.34 -21.43 1.97
C ILE A 90 -2.92 -22.60 2.87
N GLU A 91 -3.35 -22.62 4.11
CA GLU A 91 -3.06 -23.74 5.02
C GLU A 91 -3.51 -25.10 4.46
N LYS A 92 -4.72 -25.16 3.88
CA LYS A 92 -5.23 -26.37 3.22
C LYS A 92 -4.37 -26.79 2.04
N ARG A 93 -3.83 -25.81 1.28
CA ARG A 93 -2.95 -26.04 0.14
C ARG A 93 -1.58 -26.53 0.62
N LEU A 94 -0.95 -25.81 1.57
CA LEU A 94 0.37 -26.17 2.12
C LEU A 94 0.40 -27.54 2.80
N LYS A 95 -0.68 -27.98 3.44
CA LYS A 95 -0.78 -29.33 4.00
C LYS A 95 -0.52 -30.43 2.97
N LYS A 96 -0.79 -30.16 1.68
CA LYS A 96 -0.61 -31.12 0.60
C LYS A 96 0.69 -30.89 -0.17
N GLU A 97 1.06 -29.63 -0.42
CA GLU A 97 2.12 -29.25 -1.33
C GLU A 97 3.45 -28.94 -0.64
N ASP A 98 3.43 -28.36 0.57
CA ASP A 98 4.64 -27.97 1.32
C ASP A 98 4.42 -28.06 2.84
N PRO A 99 4.35 -29.28 3.42
CA PRO A 99 4.14 -29.46 4.85
C PRO A 99 5.30 -28.92 5.71
N ASP A 100 6.52 -28.87 5.17
CA ASP A 100 7.68 -28.34 5.87
C ASP A 100 7.59 -26.83 6.05
N ARG A 101 7.15 -26.12 5.03
CA ARG A 101 6.86 -24.67 5.12
C ARG A 101 5.73 -24.42 6.12
N LEU A 102 4.69 -25.24 6.09
CA LEU A 102 3.59 -25.13 7.04
C LEU A 102 4.07 -25.28 8.49
N LYS A 103 4.94 -26.26 8.77
CA LYS A 103 5.54 -26.44 10.09
C LYS A 103 6.33 -25.21 10.53
N ARG A 104 7.21 -24.68 9.68
CA ARG A 104 7.96 -23.44 9.98
C ARG A 104 7.06 -22.25 10.28
N LEU A 105 5.93 -22.11 9.57
CA LEU A 105 4.93 -21.07 9.83
C LEU A 105 4.26 -21.25 11.20
N GLN A 106 3.93 -22.49 11.59
CA GLN A 106 3.34 -22.80 12.89
C GLN A 106 4.32 -22.51 14.04
N ASP A 107 5.61 -22.89 13.88
CA ASP A 107 6.66 -22.59 14.85
C ASP A 107 6.86 -21.07 15.01
N PHE A 108 6.88 -20.34 13.89
CA PHE A 108 6.97 -18.87 13.90
C PHE A 108 5.76 -18.23 14.59
N ALA A 109 4.55 -18.66 14.28
CA ALA A 109 3.33 -18.17 14.93
C ALA A 109 3.36 -18.38 16.44
N SER A 110 3.75 -19.58 16.89
CA SER A 110 3.88 -19.93 18.31
C SER A 110 4.92 -19.06 19.03
N SER A 111 6.01 -18.71 18.36
CA SER A 111 7.03 -17.82 18.91
C SER A 111 6.53 -16.40 19.17
N LEU A 112 5.55 -15.94 18.38
CA LEU A 112 4.94 -14.61 18.54
C LEU A 112 3.87 -14.61 19.64
N GLU A 113 3.07 -15.66 19.75
CA GLU A 113 2.07 -15.82 20.83
C GLU A 113 2.74 -15.84 22.21
N GLY A 114 3.85 -16.53 22.37
CA GLY A 114 4.60 -16.59 23.62
C GLY A 114 5.10 -15.22 24.12
N ARG A 115 5.16 -14.21 23.26
CA ARG A 115 5.65 -12.86 23.59
C ARG A 115 4.56 -11.89 24.02
N SER A 116 3.28 -12.17 23.74
CA SER A 116 2.18 -11.24 24.02
C SER A 116 0.84 -11.98 24.07
N GLN A 117 0.16 -11.89 25.20
CA GLN A 117 -1.17 -12.50 25.44
C GLN A 117 -2.29 -11.49 25.15
N THR A 118 -2.36 -10.99 23.93
CA THR A 118 -3.43 -10.09 23.51
C THR A 118 -4.25 -10.71 22.39
N ALA A 119 -5.55 -10.41 22.32
CA ALA A 119 -6.41 -10.85 21.23
C ALA A 119 -5.88 -10.47 19.83
N MET A 120 -5.08 -9.40 19.74
CA MET A 120 -4.42 -9.00 18.50
C MET A 120 -3.26 -9.95 18.17
N ALA A 121 -2.46 -10.35 19.14
CA ALA A 121 -1.36 -11.31 18.95
C ALA A 121 -1.89 -12.70 18.56
N GLU A 122 -2.96 -13.15 19.19
CA GLU A 122 -3.61 -14.43 18.87
C GLU A 122 -4.13 -14.45 17.43
N ARG A 123 -4.84 -13.37 17.00
CA ARG A 123 -5.31 -13.24 15.62
C ARG A 123 -4.16 -13.19 14.60
N LEU A 124 -3.08 -12.51 14.97
CA LEU A 124 -1.89 -12.45 14.12
C LEU A 124 -1.27 -13.84 13.96
N ALA A 125 -1.07 -14.55 15.04
CA ALA A 125 -0.54 -15.90 15.01
C ALA A 125 -1.48 -16.86 14.23
N GLU A 126 -2.81 -16.79 14.43
CA GLU A 126 -3.78 -17.55 13.64
C GLU A 126 -3.58 -17.33 12.13
N SER A 127 -3.41 -16.06 11.71
CA SER A 127 -3.20 -15.77 10.29
C SER A 127 -1.84 -16.25 9.77
N ILE A 128 -0.79 -16.15 10.58
CA ILE A 128 0.57 -16.59 10.21
C ILE A 128 0.66 -18.10 10.04
N ARG A 129 -0.07 -18.91 10.82
CA ARG A 129 -0.10 -20.37 10.68
C ARG A 129 -0.42 -20.85 9.27
N GLY A 130 -1.22 -20.11 8.52
CA GLY A 130 -1.50 -20.39 7.10
C GLY A 130 -0.71 -19.52 6.11
N GLY A 131 0.36 -18.87 6.54
CA GLY A 131 1.28 -18.18 5.64
C GLY A 131 0.93 -16.75 5.26
N VAL A 132 -0.07 -16.14 5.92
CA VAL A 132 -0.42 -14.72 5.70
C VAL A 132 -0.35 -13.96 7.01
N ALA A 133 0.26 -12.79 6.99
CA ALA A 133 0.18 -11.86 8.11
C ALA A 133 -0.62 -10.60 7.73
N PHE A 134 -1.05 -9.84 8.73
CA PHE A 134 -1.55 -8.49 8.52
C PHE A 134 -0.60 -7.47 9.14
N HIS A 135 -0.54 -6.27 8.53
CA HIS A 135 0.34 -5.20 8.97
C HIS A 135 -0.39 -3.86 9.02
N HIS A 136 -0.43 -3.25 10.19
CA HIS A 136 -1.01 -1.92 10.42
C HIS A 136 -0.46 -1.29 11.70
N ALA A 137 -0.69 0.02 11.89
CA ALA A 137 -0.18 0.80 13.02
C ALA A 137 -0.66 0.32 14.42
N GLY A 138 -1.68 -0.56 14.48
CA GLY A 138 -2.15 -1.15 15.74
C GLY A 138 -1.29 -2.31 16.26
N LEU A 139 -0.33 -2.80 15.50
CA LEU A 139 0.63 -3.80 15.94
C LEU A 139 1.78 -3.14 16.71
N THR A 140 2.36 -3.86 17.67
CA THR A 140 3.57 -3.42 18.36
C THR A 140 4.76 -3.35 17.40
N TYR A 141 5.79 -2.61 17.77
CA TYR A 141 7.03 -2.52 16.98
C TYR A 141 7.67 -3.89 16.77
N GLY A 142 7.73 -4.72 17.82
CA GLY A 142 8.30 -6.07 17.75
C GLY A 142 7.52 -7.00 16.80
N GLN A 143 6.18 -6.95 16.84
CA GLN A 143 5.33 -7.70 15.92
C GLN A 143 5.56 -7.28 14.46
N ARG A 144 5.57 -5.97 14.20
CA ARG A 144 5.84 -5.46 12.85
C ARG A 144 7.19 -5.92 12.32
N LYS A 145 8.26 -5.77 13.12
CA LYS A 145 9.62 -6.20 12.73
C LYS A 145 9.72 -7.69 12.45
N ALA A 146 9.08 -8.52 13.28
CA ALA A 146 9.06 -9.97 13.08
C ALA A 146 8.36 -10.36 11.77
N ILE A 147 7.19 -9.74 11.47
CA ILE A 147 6.46 -9.97 10.21
C ILE A 147 7.27 -9.50 9.01
N GLU A 148 7.87 -8.31 9.09
CA GLU A 148 8.71 -7.74 8.05
C GLU A 148 9.90 -8.64 7.71
N GLY A 149 10.54 -9.22 8.74
CA GLY A 149 11.63 -10.20 8.59
C GLY A 149 11.13 -11.47 7.91
N ALA A 150 10.10 -12.10 8.44
CA ALA A 150 9.53 -13.33 7.89
C ALA A 150 9.02 -13.17 6.45
N PHE A 151 8.51 -12.00 6.09
CA PHE A 151 8.11 -11.71 4.71
C PHE A 151 9.33 -11.55 3.78
N LYS A 152 10.36 -10.82 4.21
CA LYS A 152 11.63 -10.67 3.44
C LYS A 152 12.35 -11.99 3.21
N GLU A 153 12.32 -12.88 4.20
CA GLU A 153 12.91 -14.21 4.13
C GLU A 153 12.09 -15.21 3.29
N GLY A 154 10.94 -14.79 2.77
CA GLY A 154 10.08 -15.63 1.94
C GLY A 154 9.26 -16.66 2.73
N LEU A 155 9.28 -16.63 4.07
CA LEU A 155 8.47 -17.54 4.88
C LEU A 155 6.97 -17.28 4.71
N LEU A 156 6.56 -16.01 4.80
CA LEU A 156 5.18 -15.59 4.55
C LEU A 156 4.91 -15.50 3.04
N ILE A 157 3.77 -16.04 2.62
CA ILE A 157 3.28 -16.01 1.24
C ILE A 157 2.58 -14.69 0.93
N GLY A 158 1.80 -14.21 1.91
CA GLY A 158 1.02 -12.99 1.77
C GLY A 158 1.14 -12.05 2.95
N LEU A 159 0.99 -10.76 2.65
CA LEU A 159 0.88 -9.72 3.65
C LEU A 159 -0.30 -8.81 3.30
N THR A 160 -1.25 -8.66 4.20
CA THR A 160 -2.34 -7.69 4.06
C THR A 160 -2.04 -6.44 4.87
N ALA A 161 -2.15 -5.26 4.28
CA ALA A 161 -1.71 -4.02 4.92
C ALA A 161 -2.65 -2.84 4.67
N THR A 162 -2.63 -1.87 5.57
CA THR A 162 -3.20 -0.54 5.31
C THR A 162 -2.22 0.33 4.51
N PRO A 163 -2.67 1.37 3.80
CA PRO A 163 -1.81 2.24 2.98
C PRO A 163 -0.61 2.83 3.70
N THR A 164 -0.67 2.99 5.03
CA THR A 164 0.44 3.50 5.85
C THR A 164 1.74 2.67 5.73
N LEU A 165 1.65 1.39 5.33
CA LEU A 165 2.82 0.55 5.06
C LEU A 165 3.62 1.06 3.86
N ALA A 166 2.94 1.55 2.83
CA ALA A 166 3.58 1.96 1.58
C ALA A 166 4.59 3.11 1.79
N ALA A 167 4.32 4.04 2.70
CA ALA A 167 5.19 5.18 2.99
C ALA A 167 6.28 4.88 4.05
N GLY A 168 6.06 3.90 4.96
CA GLY A 168 6.88 3.74 6.16
C GLY A 168 7.90 2.59 6.14
N VAL A 169 7.78 1.62 5.24
CA VAL A 169 8.60 0.40 5.27
C VAL A 169 8.98 -0.04 3.85
N ASN A 170 10.22 -0.47 3.68
CA ASN A 170 10.67 -1.06 2.42
C ASN A 170 10.41 -2.57 2.43
N LEU A 171 9.22 -2.96 1.97
CA LEU A 171 8.79 -4.35 1.80
C LEU A 171 8.28 -4.55 0.37
N PRO A 172 9.17 -4.91 -0.56
CA PRO A 172 8.76 -5.26 -1.90
C PRO A 172 8.19 -6.67 -1.93
N ALA A 173 7.23 -6.91 -2.82
CA ALA A 173 6.67 -8.21 -3.14
C ALA A 173 6.69 -8.39 -4.66
N ARG A 174 6.73 -9.63 -5.16
CA ARG A 174 6.57 -9.86 -6.59
C ARG A 174 5.29 -9.21 -7.10
N ARG A 175 4.18 -9.45 -6.41
CA ARG A 175 2.85 -8.93 -6.75
C ARG A 175 2.29 -8.04 -5.66
N VAL A 176 1.72 -6.93 -6.08
CA VAL A 176 0.94 -6.03 -5.21
C VAL A 176 -0.48 -5.96 -5.73
N LEU A 177 -1.45 -6.12 -4.82
CA LEU A 177 -2.86 -5.91 -5.10
C LEU A 177 -3.37 -4.73 -4.27
N VAL A 178 -3.83 -3.68 -4.91
CA VAL A 178 -4.65 -2.64 -4.26
C VAL A 178 -6.11 -3.10 -4.35
N ARG A 179 -6.64 -3.63 -3.24
CA ARG A 179 -7.99 -4.18 -3.18
C ARG A 179 -9.07 -3.13 -2.99
N ASP A 180 -8.78 -2.12 -2.18
CA ASP A 180 -9.73 -1.07 -1.83
C ASP A 180 -9.19 0.29 -2.27
N LEU A 181 -9.89 0.95 -3.20
CA LEU A 181 -9.53 2.28 -3.74
C LEU A 181 -10.19 3.43 -2.99
N LYS A 182 -10.98 3.13 -1.98
CA LYS A 182 -11.68 4.12 -1.15
C LYS A 182 -11.32 3.95 0.32
N ARG A 183 -11.33 5.06 1.05
CA ARG A 183 -11.27 5.06 2.51
C ARG A 183 -12.38 5.91 3.08
N TRP A 184 -12.76 5.60 4.30
CA TRP A 184 -13.69 6.40 5.07
C TRP A 184 -12.90 7.53 5.74
N ASP A 185 -13.25 8.78 5.43
CA ASP A 185 -12.60 9.98 5.91
C ASP A 185 -13.65 11.07 6.14
N ASP A 186 -13.67 11.69 7.33
CA ASP A 186 -14.65 12.72 7.73
C ASP A 186 -16.11 12.37 7.45
N GLY A 187 -16.52 11.13 7.79
CA GLY A 187 -17.90 10.68 7.61
C GLY A 187 -18.30 10.35 6.17
N MET A 188 -17.36 10.37 5.23
CA MET A 188 -17.61 10.09 3.82
C MET A 188 -16.62 9.07 3.25
N SER A 189 -17.08 8.29 2.26
CA SER A 189 -16.22 7.42 1.47
C SER A 189 -15.54 8.23 0.37
N ARG A 190 -14.22 8.39 0.45
CA ARG A 190 -13.43 9.16 -0.53
C ARG A 190 -12.47 8.24 -1.29
N PRO A 191 -12.26 8.48 -2.60
CA PRO A 191 -11.22 7.80 -3.36
C PRO A 191 -9.84 8.07 -2.77
N LEU A 192 -8.96 7.08 -2.83
CA LEU A 192 -7.55 7.27 -2.46
C LEU A 192 -6.88 8.23 -3.45
N PRO A 193 -5.92 9.05 -2.99
CA PRO A 193 -5.09 9.87 -3.88
C PRO A 193 -4.29 9.02 -4.87
N VAL A 194 -4.07 9.54 -6.07
CA VAL A 194 -3.27 8.88 -7.12
C VAL A 194 -1.86 8.59 -6.62
N MET A 195 -1.23 9.55 -5.96
CA MET A 195 0.12 9.38 -5.39
C MET A 195 0.16 8.23 -4.39
N GLU A 196 -0.84 8.10 -3.51
CA GLU A 196 -0.90 7.04 -2.50
C GLU A 196 -1.05 5.65 -3.15
N VAL A 197 -1.92 5.53 -4.16
CA VAL A 197 -2.09 4.28 -4.91
C VAL A 197 -0.82 3.92 -5.67
N ARG A 198 -0.14 4.87 -6.32
CA ARG A 198 1.14 4.62 -7.00
C ARG A 198 2.25 4.24 -6.03
N GLN A 199 2.30 4.81 -4.83
CA GLN A 199 3.25 4.38 -3.79
C GLN A 199 3.01 2.93 -3.36
N MET A 200 1.74 2.51 -3.24
CA MET A 200 1.39 1.12 -2.96
C MET A 200 1.81 0.20 -4.12
N LEU A 201 1.42 0.50 -5.34
CA LEU A 201 1.75 -0.27 -6.55
C LEU A 201 3.26 -0.31 -6.79
N GLY A 202 3.97 0.77 -6.45
CA GLY A 202 5.43 0.85 -6.52
C GLY A 202 6.19 -0.13 -5.61
N ARG A 203 5.49 -0.86 -4.73
CA ARG A 203 6.06 -1.97 -3.94
C ARG A 203 6.14 -3.28 -4.69
N ALA A 204 5.60 -3.36 -5.90
CA ALA A 204 5.73 -4.54 -6.74
C ALA A 204 7.13 -4.65 -7.36
N GLY A 205 7.62 -5.89 -7.45
CA GLY A 205 8.96 -6.23 -7.94
C GLY A 205 10.03 -6.21 -6.86
N ARG A 206 10.65 -7.37 -6.62
CA ARG A 206 11.76 -7.53 -5.67
C ARG A 206 13.08 -7.44 -6.44
N PRO A 207 13.91 -6.37 -6.20
CA PRO A 207 15.23 -6.29 -6.82
C PRO A 207 16.02 -7.59 -6.57
N LYS A 208 16.73 -8.10 -7.58
CA LYS A 208 17.53 -9.34 -7.58
C LYS A 208 16.75 -10.66 -7.64
N TYR A 209 15.42 -10.66 -7.47
CA TYR A 209 14.61 -11.87 -7.47
C TYR A 209 13.62 -11.93 -8.63
N ASP A 210 13.02 -10.81 -8.97
CA ASP A 210 11.97 -10.72 -9.98
C ASP A 210 12.48 -9.98 -11.22
N SER A 211 12.16 -10.50 -12.40
CA SER A 211 12.43 -9.83 -13.69
C SER A 211 11.50 -8.62 -13.89
N PHE A 212 10.26 -8.74 -13.40
CA PHE A 212 9.29 -7.65 -13.37
C PHE A 212 8.38 -7.77 -12.14
N GLY A 213 7.78 -6.64 -11.73
CA GLY A 213 6.80 -6.56 -10.66
C GLY A 213 5.39 -6.46 -11.22
N GLU A 214 4.44 -7.08 -10.55
CA GLU A 214 3.03 -7.11 -10.92
C GLU A 214 2.22 -6.18 -10.00
N ALA A 215 1.76 -5.06 -10.55
CA ALA A 215 1.05 -3.99 -9.83
C ALA A 215 -0.44 -3.98 -10.22
N TRP A 216 -1.29 -4.63 -9.44
CA TRP A 216 -2.68 -4.89 -9.77
C TRP A 216 -3.64 -4.07 -8.92
N VAL A 217 -4.73 -3.62 -9.53
CA VAL A 217 -5.83 -2.93 -8.87
C VAL A 217 -7.12 -3.71 -9.05
N LEU A 218 -7.79 -4.03 -7.94
CA LEU A 218 -9.10 -4.68 -7.97
C LEU A 218 -10.19 -3.66 -8.29
N CYS A 219 -10.82 -3.82 -9.45
CA CYS A 219 -11.96 -3.02 -9.89
C CYS A 219 -13.27 -3.69 -9.46
N LYS A 220 -14.11 -2.96 -8.72
CA LYS A 220 -15.40 -3.46 -8.22
C LYS A 220 -16.53 -2.74 -8.93
N GLY A 221 -17.33 -3.45 -9.72
CA GLY A 221 -18.38 -2.88 -10.56
C GLY A 221 -19.49 -2.10 -9.83
N THR A 222 -19.66 -2.31 -8.51
CA THR A 222 -20.70 -1.64 -7.71
C THR A 222 -20.29 -0.28 -7.14
N ASP A 223 -19.06 0.15 -7.32
CA ASP A 223 -18.50 1.30 -6.61
C ASP A 223 -18.56 2.64 -7.38
N GLY A 224 -19.17 2.70 -8.57
CA GLY A 224 -19.12 3.88 -9.45
C GLY A 224 -17.70 4.22 -9.99
N TRP A 225 -16.69 3.60 -9.42
CA TRP A 225 -15.26 3.67 -9.77
C TRP A 225 -14.75 2.33 -10.29
N GLY A 226 -15.62 1.36 -10.46
CA GLY A 226 -15.24 -0.02 -10.71
C GLY A 226 -15.04 -0.35 -12.18
N VAL A 227 -15.20 0.61 -13.07
CA VAL A 227 -14.88 0.40 -14.48
C VAL A 227 -13.36 0.39 -14.61
N ALA A 228 -12.82 -0.69 -15.16
CA ALA A 228 -11.38 -0.90 -15.29
C ALA A 228 -10.69 0.25 -16.06
N ASP A 229 -11.38 0.85 -17.02
CA ASP A 229 -10.88 1.96 -17.82
C ASP A 229 -10.76 3.24 -16.97
N ASP A 230 -11.78 3.60 -16.17
CA ASP A 230 -11.74 4.76 -15.28
C ASP A 230 -10.62 4.63 -14.24
N VAL A 231 -10.42 3.41 -13.70
CA VAL A 231 -9.37 3.11 -12.74
C VAL A 231 -8.00 3.28 -13.38
N SER A 232 -7.79 2.75 -14.58
CA SER A 232 -6.52 2.86 -15.28
C SER A 232 -6.22 4.29 -15.71
N GLU A 233 -7.20 5.02 -16.25
CA GLU A 233 -7.06 6.42 -16.62
C GLU A 233 -6.66 7.28 -15.41
N ARG A 234 -7.33 7.09 -14.27
CA ARG A 234 -7.03 7.85 -13.07
C ARG A 234 -5.70 7.48 -12.43
N TYR A 235 -5.45 6.19 -12.15
CA TYR A 235 -4.36 5.77 -11.29
C TYR A 235 -3.08 5.39 -12.04
N PHE A 236 -3.18 4.95 -13.30
CA PHE A 236 -1.99 4.58 -14.07
C PHE A 236 -1.52 5.74 -14.96
N PHE A 237 -2.44 6.43 -15.63
CA PHE A 237 -2.13 7.50 -16.58
C PHE A 237 -2.34 8.90 -16.02
N GLY A 238 -3.28 9.09 -15.07
CA GLY A 238 -3.65 10.40 -14.54
C GLY A 238 -2.51 11.11 -13.80
N PRO A 239 -2.55 12.44 -13.67
CA PRO A 239 -1.55 13.19 -12.92
C PRO A 239 -1.66 12.91 -11.42
N VAL A 240 -0.53 13.00 -10.71
CA VAL A 240 -0.53 13.01 -9.25
C VAL A 240 -1.05 14.35 -8.73
N GLU A 241 -1.63 14.33 -7.53
CA GLU A 241 -2.11 15.54 -6.88
C GLU A 241 -0.98 16.52 -6.61
N SER A 242 -1.25 17.80 -6.75
CA SER A 242 -0.35 18.87 -6.35
C SER A 242 -0.13 18.83 -4.84
N ILE A 243 1.10 19.07 -4.42
CA ILE A 243 1.43 19.20 -2.99
C ILE A 243 0.83 20.51 -2.49
N SER A 244 0.07 20.45 -1.40
CA SER A 244 -0.51 21.61 -0.73
C SER A 244 -0.07 21.64 0.74
N SER A 245 0.06 22.88 1.28
CA SER A 245 0.37 23.04 2.69
C SER A 245 -0.85 22.67 3.55
N LYS A 246 -0.66 21.80 4.54
CA LYS A 246 -1.71 21.51 5.53
C LYS A 246 -2.04 22.72 6.43
N LEU A 247 -1.16 23.71 6.48
CA LEU A 247 -1.41 24.98 7.15
C LEU A 247 -2.48 25.83 6.45
N ALA A 248 -2.86 25.52 5.21
CA ALA A 248 -3.95 26.20 4.49
C ALA A 248 -5.33 25.97 5.14
N SER A 249 -5.47 24.99 6.03
CA SER A 249 -6.71 24.80 6.80
C SER A 249 -6.73 25.69 8.04
N GLU A 250 -7.85 26.41 8.26
CA GLU A 250 -8.02 27.31 9.41
C GLU A 250 -7.71 26.68 10.77
N PRO A 251 -8.15 25.44 11.09
CA PRO A 251 -7.81 24.81 12.36
C PRO A 251 -6.31 24.54 12.54
N ALA A 252 -5.60 24.14 11.48
CA ALA A 252 -4.16 23.91 11.54
C ALA A 252 -3.40 25.23 11.70
N LEU A 253 -3.79 26.27 10.93
CA LEU A 253 -3.20 27.59 11.02
C LEU A 253 -3.36 28.18 12.44
N ARG A 254 -4.58 28.14 13.00
CA ARG A 254 -4.86 28.59 14.37
C ARG A 254 -4.01 27.85 15.42
N SER A 255 -3.91 26.53 15.30
CA SER A 255 -3.13 25.72 16.26
C SER A 255 -1.65 26.08 16.21
N HIS A 256 -1.09 26.23 15.01
CA HIS A 256 0.32 26.64 14.86
C HIS A 256 0.58 28.05 15.31
N LEU A 257 -0.31 29.00 14.99
CA LEU A 257 -0.21 30.38 15.44
C LEU A 257 -0.25 30.46 16.97
N LEU A 258 -1.22 29.79 17.60
CA LEU A 258 -1.36 29.76 19.04
C LEU A 258 -0.13 29.16 19.75
N ALA A 259 0.37 28.04 19.23
CA ALA A 259 1.57 27.41 19.75
C ALA A 259 2.80 28.31 19.63
N SER A 260 2.98 29.00 18.51
CA SER A 260 4.11 29.90 18.26
C SER A 260 4.05 31.15 19.17
N VAL A 261 2.86 31.71 19.41
CA VAL A 261 2.66 32.80 20.34
C VAL A 261 2.94 32.35 21.78
N ALA A 262 2.40 31.19 22.19
CA ALA A 262 2.57 30.64 23.52
C ALA A 262 4.04 30.31 23.87
N THR A 263 4.84 29.94 22.88
CA THR A 263 6.28 29.66 23.04
C THR A 263 7.16 30.92 22.90
N GLY A 264 6.56 32.08 22.68
CA GLY A 264 7.29 33.35 22.51
C GLY A 264 7.96 33.53 21.17
N GLY A 265 7.55 32.74 20.16
CA GLY A 265 8.08 32.80 18.80
C GLY A 265 7.70 34.06 18.03
N PHE A 266 6.57 34.68 18.40
CA PHE A 266 6.11 35.95 17.83
C PHE A 266 5.81 36.96 18.94
N ARG A 267 6.29 38.19 18.79
CA ARG A 267 6.04 39.33 19.70
C ARG A 267 5.14 40.38 19.06
N HIS A 268 5.16 40.47 17.74
CA HIS A 268 4.40 41.46 16.97
C HIS A 268 3.71 40.84 15.79
N ARG A 269 2.56 41.42 15.38
CA ARG A 269 1.76 40.93 14.24
C ARG A 269 2.56 40.85 12.95
N GLY A 270 3.50 41.76 12.70
CA GLY A 270 4.35 41.74 11.49
C GLY A 270 5.20 40.48 11.38
N GLU A 271 5.77 39.99 12.49
CA GLU A 271 6.58 38.78 12.53
C GLU A 271 5.80 37.53 12.10
N ILE A 272 4.51 37.49 12.37
CA ILE A 272 3.61 36.41 11.94
C ILE A 272 3.50 36.37 10.41
N GLY A 273 3.24 37.53 9.80
CA GLY A 273 3.15 37.67 8.33
C GLY A 273 4.46 37.29 7.65
N ASP A 274 5.59 37.76 8.18
CA ASP A 274 6.92 37.44 7.65
C ASP A 274 7.23 35.93 7.76
N PHE A 275 6.92 35.31 8.88
CA PHE A 275 7.11 33.88 9.09
C PHE A 275 6.28 33.05 8.10
N PHE A 276 4.97 33.28 8.01
CA PHE A 276 4.13 32.49 7.13
C PHE A 276 4.42 32.75 5.65
N SER A 277 4.85 33.96 5.26
CA SER A 277 5.29 34.26 3.90
C SER A 277 6.55 33.48 3.50
N ALA A 278 7.42 33.14 4.45
CA ALA A 278 8.61 32.33 4.23
C ALA A 278 8.33 30.81 4.23
N THR A 279 7.11 30.36 4.54
CA THR A 279 6.72 28.95 4.53
C THR A 279 6.21 28.50 3.17
N PHE A 280 6.02 27.19 2.99
CA PHE A 280 5.39 26.61 1.81
C PHE A 280 3.94 27.13 1.59
N LEU A 281 3.23 27.48 2.67
CA LEU A 281 1.92 28.13 2.57
C LEU A 281 2.07 29.48 1.86
N GLY A 282 3.00 30.33 2.31
CA GLY A 282 3.25 31.64 1.70
C GLY A 282 3.68 31.58 0.22
N ALA A 283 4.40 30.52 -0.16
CA ALA A 283 4.72 30.27 -1.56
C ALA A 283 3.52 29.81 -2.41
N SER A 284 2.45 29.31 -1.78
CA SER A 284 1.28 28.72 -2.44
C SER A 284 0.07 29.65 -2.51
N ILE A 285 0.07 30.77 -1.78
CA ILE A 285 -1.03 31.74 -1.69
C ILE A 285 -0.55 33.15 -2.00
N THR A 286 -1.48 34.02 -2.39
CA THR A 286 -1.17 35.44 -2.62
C THR A 286 -0.98 36.20 -1.29
N LYS A 287 -0.24 37.30 -1.33
CA LYS A 287 -0.06 38.16 -0.15
C LYS A 287 -1.39 38.69 0.42
N SER A 288 -2.41 38.89 -0.42
CA SER A 288 -3.75 39.27 0.03
C SER A 288 -4.40 38.20 0.89
N GLN A 289 -4.34 36.93 0.43
CA GLN A 289 -4.89 35.78 1.16
C GLN A 289 -4.14 35.46 2.45
N LEU A 290 -2.87 35.87 2.56
CA LEU A 290 -2.09 35.70 3.80
C LEU A 290 -2.50 36.71 4.88
N ASN A 291 -3.04 37.87 4.51
CA ASN A 291 -3.42 38.96 5.41
C ASN A 291 -4.88 38.90 5.90
N GLU A 292 -5.71 38.06 5.29
CA GLU A 292 -7.07 37.72 5.74
C GLU A 292 -7.05 36.70 6.88
#